data_08a9569220dfbaa46891f1e0eb71a97b
#
_entry.id   08a9569220dfbaa46891f1e0eb71a97b
#
_cell.length_a   1.000
_cell.length_b   1.000
_cell.length_c   1.000
_cell.angle_alpha   90.00
_cell.angle_beta   90.00
_cell.angle_gamma   90.00
#
_symmetry.space_group_name_H-M   'P 1'
#
loop_
_entity.id
_entity.type
_entity.pdbx_description
1 polymer ?
#
loop_
_entity_poly.entity_id
_entity_poly.type
_entity_poly.pdbx_seq_one_letter_code
_entity_poly.pdbx_strand_id
1 'polypeptide(L)'
;MYNSQTKQDLFVHKLLKYTGGWFVDIGAGTGGLRGYPEGFYSNSYFFEKFLRYEGIAIDYDLDWYNEAERYRTCQLVCEDLLEVNINDVLNQQGCPLEIDYLSIDVDDAQLKVFTEFDWSKYRFKVLTLEHNLFQALPGCTQNHSEDHKRKIVSEHKLYRDTLRGHNYHLLWGNVELDGYGPVEDWWVDEELYEKYKSYERHDVNCNEVVNALFR
;
A
#
# COMPACT_ATOMS: atom_id res chain seq x y z
N MET A 1 18.64 0.07 -1.99
CA MET A 1 18.12 1.47 -2.01
C MET A 1 16.61 1.36 -1.89
N TYR A 2 15.98 2.13 -1.01
CA TYR A 2 14.52 2.14 -0.89
C TYR A 2 13.92 2.94 -2.04
N ASN A 3 12.77 2.51 -2.55
CA ASN A 3 12.21 2.95 -3.83
C ASN A 3 10.85 3.63 -3.71
N SER A 4 10.07 3.29 -2.68
CA SER A 4 8.69 3.77 -2.54
C SER A 4 8.59 5.29 -2.29
N GLN A 5 7.50 5.90 -2.70
CA GLN A 5 7.30 7.35 -2.66
C GLN A 5 7.23 7.88 -1.22
N THR A 6 6.48 7.23 -0.35
CA THR A 6 6.25 7.64 1.05
C THR A 6 7.07 6.82 2.06
N LYS A 7 8.07 6.03 1.61
CA LYS A 7 8.92 5.18 2.47
C LYS A 7 8.22 3.95 3.03
N GLN A 8 7.19 3.46 2.37
CA GLN A 8 6.50 2.23 2.75
C GLN A 8 7.46 1.04 2.84
N ASP A 9 8.32 0.87 1.84
CA ASP A 9 9.33 -0.18 1.79
C ASP A 9 10.31 -0.12 2.96
N LEU A 10 10.73 1.07 3.38
CA LEU A 10 11.55 1.26 4.57
C LEU A 10 10.79 0.87 5.84
N PHE A 11 9.55 1.33 6.00
CA PHE A 11 8.69 1.01 7.14
C PHE A 11 8.51 -0.51 7.29
N VAL A 12 8.06 -1.17 6.24
CA VAL A 12 7.82 -2.63 6.23
C VAL A 12 9.10 -3.40 6.54
N HIS A 13 10.23 -3.04 5.90
CA HIS A 13 11.52 -3.69 6.16
C HIS A 13 11.96 -3.54 7.63
N LYS A 14 11.71 -2.40 8.25
CA LYS A 14 12.05 -2.17 9.68
C LYS A 14 11.22 -3.00 10.64
N LEU A 15 10.00 -3.32 10.28
CA LEU A 15 9.13 -4.16 11.09
C LEU A 15 9.45 -5.65 10.91
N LEU A 16 9.55 -6.11 9.68
CA LEU A 16 9.70 -7.54 9.36
C LEU A 16 11.12 -8.06 9.60
N LYS A 17 12.16 -7.34 9.17
CA LYS A 17 13.59 -7.65 9.43
C LYS A 17 14.08 -9.02 8.94
N TYR A 18 13.44 -9.64 7.97
CA TYR A 18 13.85 -10.93 7.40
C TYR A 18 13.82 -10.92 5.87
N THR A 19 14.31 -11.99 5.28
CA THR A 19 14.35 -12.22 3.83
C THR A 19 13.45 -13.41 3.47
N GLY A 20 12.98 -13.46 2.22
CA GLY A 20 12.20 -14.60 1.73
C GLY A 20 10.76 -14.60 2.25
N GLY A 21 10.08 -13.48 2.15
CA GLY A 21 8.65 -13.33 2.45
C GLY A 21 7.79 -13.27 1.19
N TRP A 22 6.53 -12.88 1.36
CA TRP A 22 5.56 -12.77 0.29
C TRP A 22 4.83 -11.42 0.31
N PHE A 23 4.64 -10.81 -0.87
CA PHE A 23 3.92 -9.54 -0.97
C PHE A 23 2.78 -9.59 -2.00
N VAL A 24 1.82 -8.70 -1.81
CA VAL A 24 0.84 -8.30 -2.83
C VAL A 24 0.92 -6.78 -2.96
N ASP A 25 1.17 -6.31 -4.17
CA ASP A 25 1.28 -4.88 -4.50
C ASP A 25 0.21 -4.53 -5.54
N ILE A 26 -0.83 -3.85 -5.10
CA ILE A 26 -2.01 -3.49 -5.89
C ILE A 26 -1.91 -2.01 -6.25
N GLY A 27 -1.77 -1.70 -7.54
CA GLY A 27 -1.33 -0.40 -8.04
C GLY A 27 0.18 -0.31 -8.09
N ALA A 28 0.84 -1.37 -8.60
CA ALA A 28 2.30 -1.48 -8.59
C ALA A 28 2.99 -0.61 -9.64
N GLY A 29 2.24 0.09 -10.46
CA GLY A 29 2.72 0.97 -11.52
C GLY A 29 3.29 2.28 -10.99
N THR A 30 3.90 3.02 -11.89
CA THR A 30 4.51 4.33 -11.59
C THR A 30 3.61 5.51 -11.97
N GLY A 31 2.29 5.27 -12.13
CA GLY A 31 1.37 6.31 -12.60
C GLY A 31 1.69 6.85 -14.01
N GLY A 32 2.25 6.00 -14.88
CA GLY A 32 2.60 6.38 -16.25
C GLY A 32 3.90 7.19 -16.39
N LEU A 33 4.70 7.29 -15.34
CA LEU A 33 6.01 7.96 -15.37
C LEU A 33 7.03 7.10 -16.14
N ARG A 34 7.29 7.46 -17.39
CA ARG A 34 8.26 6.77 -18.26
C ARG A 34 9.67 7.34 -18.11
N GLY A 35 10.68 6.49 -18.34
CA GLY A 35 12.09 6.89 -18.31
C GLY A 35 12.71 7.07 -16.93
N TYR A 36 12.04 6.62 -15.88
CA TYR A 36 12.59 6.56 -14.53
C TYR A 36 13.37 5.26 -14.31
N PRO A 37 14.26 5.21 -13.32
CA PRO A 37 14.98 3.99 -12.95
C PRO A 37 14.03 2.83 -12.62
N GLU A 38 14.50 1.59 -12.81
CA GLU A 38 13.79 0.38 -12.42
C GLU A 38 13.31 0.46 -10.96
N GLY A 39 12.04 0.13 -10.72
CA GLY A 39 11.42 0.13 -9.41
C GLY A 39 11.16 1.53 -8.82
N PHE A 40 11.25 2.60 -9.61
CA PHE A 40 10.93 3.94 -9.16
C PHE A 40 9.49 4.02 -8.63
N TYR A 41 9.32 4.51 -7.43
CA TYR A 41 8.07 4.57 -6.65
C TYR A 41 7.39 3.22 -6.34
N SER A 42 7.99 2.09 -6.68
CA SER A 42 7.41 0.79 -6.36
C SER A 42 7.49 0.48 -4.86
N ASN A 43 6.36 0.07 -4.29
CA ASN A 43 6.25 -0.34 -2.90
C ASN A 43 6.86 -1.72 -2.64
N SER A 44 6.98 -2.58 -3.66
CA SER A 44 7.43 -3.97 -3.54
C SER A 44 8.81 -4.27 -4.17
N TYR A 45 9.34 -3.42 -5.05
CA TYR A 45 10.59 -3.68 -5.77
C TYR A 45 11.78 -3.98 -4.84
N PHE A 46 11.90 -3.22 -3.74
CA PHE A 46 12.97 -3.43 -2.75
C PHE A 46 12.93 -4.85 -2.15
N PHE A 47 11.75 -5.35 -1.80
CA PHE A 47 11.57 -6.67 -1.21
C PHE A 47 11.95 -7.78 -2.18
N GLU A 48 11.50 -7.68 -3.42
CA GLU A 48 11.85 -8.63 -4.47
C GLU A 48 13.37 -8.66 -4.73
N LYS A 49 13.97 -7.51 -5.00
CA LYS A 49 15.35 -7.44 -5.49
C LYS A 49 16.40 -7.65 -4.43
N PHE A 50 16.16 -7.20 -3.21
CA PHE A 50 17.18 -7.20 -2.16
C PHE A 50 16.89 -8.17 -1.03
N LEU A 51 15.61 -8.51 -0.82
CA LEU A 51 15.21 -9.40 0.27
C LEU A 51 14.67 -10.76 -0.20
N ARG A 52 14.64 -11.02 -1.50
CA ARG A 52 14.21 -12.29 -2.10
C ARG A 52 12.76 -12.67 -1.74
N TYR A 53 11.90 -11.68 -1.65
CA TYR A 53 10.47 -11.93 -1.51
C TYR A 53 9.90 -12.40 -2.84
N GLU A 54 8.96 -13.31 -2.77
CA GLU A 54 8.06 -13.65 -3.87
C GLU A 54 6.80 -12.78 -3.76
N GLY A 55 5.99 -12.70 -4.81
CA GLY A 55 4.75 -11.94 -4.72
C GLY A 55 4.08 -11.69 -6.04
N ILE A 56 3.00 -10.90 -5.96
CA ILE A 56 2.18 -10.46 -7.08
C ILE A 56 2.22 -8.93 -7.12
N ALA A 57 2.48 -8.39 -8.31
CA ALA A 57 2.37 -6.97 -8.60
C ALA A 57 1.29 -6.77 -9.67
N ILE A 58 0.27 -5.96 -9.35
CA ILE A 58 -0.94 -5.79 -10.15
C ILE A 58 -1.06 -4.33 -10.56
N ASP A 59 -1.27 -4.08 -11.86
CA ASP A 59 -1.61 -2.78 -12.39
C ASP A 59 -2.41 -2.92 -13.69
N TYR A 60 -3.18 -1.92 -14.07
CA TYR A 60 -3.92 -1.92 -15.34
C TYR A 60 -3.09 -1.37 -16.52
N ASP A 61 -1.98 -0.68 -16.25
CA ASP A 61 -1.16 -0.04 -17.29
C ASP A 61 -0.32 -1.08 -18.05
N LEU A 62 -0.72 -1.36 -19.27
CA LEU A 62 -0.02 -2.29 -20.16
C LEU A 62 1.42 -1.82 -20.49
N ASP A 63 1.67 -0.53 -20.57
CA ASP A 63 3.03 -0.01 -20.84
C ASP A 63 3.93 -0.27 -19.63
N TRP A 64 3.42 -0.08 -18.41
CA TRP A 64 4.12 -0.49 -17.19
C TRP A 64 4.39 -1.99 -17.18
N TYR A 65 3.39 -2.82 -17.48
CA TYR A 65 3.53 -4.28 -17.51
C TYR A 65 4.64 -4.71 -18.46
N ASN A 66 4.63 -4.24 -19.70
CA ASN A 66 5.64 -4.56 -20.72
C ASN A 66 7.06 -4.10 -20.33
N GLU A 67 7.19 -3.03 -19.58
CA GLU A 67 8.46 -2.57 -19.05
C GLU A 67 8.91 -3.42 -17.84
N ALA A 68 8.01 -3.68 -16.91
CA ALA A 68 8.26 -4.45 -15.70
C ALA A 68 8.73 -5.89 -15.99
N GLU A 69 8.18 -6.55 -17.03
CA GLU A 69 8.63 -7.89 -17.47
C GLU A 69 10.15 -7.98 -17.71
N ARG A 70 10.82 -6.87 -17.98
CA ARG A 70 12.27 -6.85 -18.28
C ARG A 70 13.12 -6.95 -17.04
N TYR A 71 12.60 -6.55 -15.87
CA TYR A 71 13.39 -6.45 -14.65
C TYR A 71 12.74 -7.03 -13.40
N ARG A 72 11.41 -7.23 -13.38
CA ARG A 72 10.72 -7.90 -12.26
C ARG A 72 10.80 -9.42 -12.41
N THR A 73 10.77 -10.13 -11.31
CA THR A 73 10.75 -11.59 -11.22
C THR A 73 9.55 -12.14 -10.47
N CYS A 74 8.79 -11.26 -9.81
CA CYS A 74 7.51 -11.58 -9.20
C CYS A 74 6.45 -11.86 -10.28
N GLN A 75 5.29 -12.34 -9.87
CA GLN A 75 4.14 -12.50 -10.77
C GLN A 75 3.61 -11.11 -11.13
N LEU A 76 3.57 -10.82 -12.43
CA LEU A 76 3.00 -9.58 -12.95
C LEU A 76 1.59 -9.83 -13.46
N VAL A 77 0.65 -8.98 -13.10
CA VAL A 77 -0.74 -9.05 -13.53
C VAL A 77 -1.14 -7.70 -14.12
N CYS A 78 -1.61 -7.73 -15.38
CA CYS A 78 -2.13 -6.54 -16.07
C CYS A 78 -3.66 -6.68 -16.15
N GLU A 79 -4.36 -6.13 -15.16
CA GLU A 79 -5.83 -6.22 -15.06
C GLU A 79 -6.42 -4.92 -14.53
N ASP A 80 -7.53 -4.49 -15.10
CA ASP A 80 -8.31 -3.38 -14.59
C ASP A 80 -9.21 -3.84 -13.43
N LEU A 81 -8.85 -3.47 -12.22
CA LEU A 81 -9.59 -3.85 -11.01
C LEU A 81 -10.95 -3.15 -10.88
N LEU A 82 -11.31 -2.23 -11.77
CA LEU A 82 -12.69 -1.79 -11.92
C LEU A 82 -13.56 -2.85 -12.60
N GLU A 83 -12.98 -3.69 -13.46
CA GLU A 83 -13.69 -4.69 -14.25
C GLU A 83 -13.62 -6.11 -13.64
N VAL A 84 -12.54 -6.45 -12.93
CA VAL A 84 -12.32 -7.77 -12.35
C VAL A 84 -12.38 -7.76 -10.82
N ASN A 85 -12.66 -8.93 -10.21
CA ASN A 85 -12.64 -9.08 -8.76
C ASN A 85 -11.24 -9.43 -8.28
N ILE A 86 -10.72 -8.68 -7.31
CA ILE A 86 -9.37 -8.89 -6.76
C ILE A 86 -9.17 -10.30 -6.20
N ASN A 87 -10.18 -10.90 -5.57
CA ASN A 87 -10.05 -12.24 -5.00
C ASN A 87 -9.90 -13.30 -6.09
N ASP A 88 -10.55 -13.12 -7.25
CA ASP A 88 -10.39 -14.03 -8.39
C ASP A 88 -8.97 -13.93 -8.96
N VAL A 89 -8.42 -12.71 -9.07
CA VAL A 89 -7.04 -12.49 -9.50
C VAL A 89 -6.07 -13.19 -8.54
N LEU A 90 -6.18 -12.96 -7.23
CA LEU A 90 -5.32 -13.59 -6.23
C LEU A 90 -5.43 -15.13 -6.24
N ASN A 91 -6.64 -15.66 -6.40
CA ASN A 91 -6.86 -17.11 -6.50
C ASN A 91 -6.21 -17.71 -7.75
N GLN A 92 -6.34 -17.07 -8.91
CA GLN A 92 -5.73 -17.52 -10.16
C GLN A 92 -4.20 -17.53 -10.11
N GLN A 93 -3.62 -16.57 -9.38
CA GLN A 93 -2.17 -16.48 -9.19
C GLN A 93 -1.66 -17.39 -8.06
N GLY A 94 -2.51 -18.15 -7.39
CA GLY A 94 -2.11 -19.03 -6.30
C GLY A 94 -1.58 -18.29 -5.08
N CYS A 95 -2.11 -17.11 -4.80
CA CYS A 95 -1.72 -16.29 -3.66
C CYS A 95 -1.85 -17.06 -2.34
N PRO A 96 -0.82 -17.11 -1.47
CA PRO A 96 -0.91 -17.75 -0.17
C PRO A 96 -1.91 -17.03 0.74
N LEU A 97 -2.42 -17.72 1.75
CA LEU A 97 -3.37 -17.14 2.71
C LEU A 97 -2.68 -16.20 3.72
N GLU A 98 -1.42 -16.48 4.03
CA GLU A 98 -0.60 -15.65 4.91
C GLU A 98 0.45 -14.90 4.08
N ILE A 99 0.43 -13.60 4.17
CA ILE A 99 1.21 -12.68 3.34
C ILE A 99 1.93 -11.71 4.29
N ASP A 100 3.19 -11.41 3.98
CA ASP A 100 3.98 -10.53 4.83
C ASP A 100 3.65 -9.04 4.59
N TYR A 101 3.40 -8.68 3.33
CA TYR A 101 3.14 -7.29 2.98
C TYR A 101 2.05 -7.14 1.92
N LEU A 102 1.06 -6.28 2.21
CA LEU A 102 0.06 -5.81 1.26
C LEU A 102 0.21 -4.29 1.06
N SER A 103 0.30 -3.86 -0.19
CA SER A 103 0.15 -2.47 -0.60
C SER A 103 -1.14 -2.33 -1.42
N ILE A 104 -1.96 -1.30 -1.13
CA ILE A 104 -3.12 -0.94 -1.94
C ILE A 104 -3.05 0.56 -2.25
N ASP A 105 -2.83 0.87 -3.54
CA ASP A 105 -2.65 2.22 -4.06
C ASP A 105 -3.14 2.24 -5.52
N VAL A 106 -4.46 2.35 -5.73
CA VAL A 106 -5.13 2.14 -7.04
C VAL A 106 -6.14 3.23 -7.39
N ASP A 107 -5.94 4.44 -6.90
CA ASP A 107 -6.75 5.61 -7.24
C ASP A 107 -8.27 5.32 -7.30
N ASP A 108 -8.89 5.41 -8.48
CA ASP A 108 -10.33 5.26 -8.66
C ASP A 108 -10.88 3.86 -8.31
N ALA A 109 -10.05 2.82 -8.38
CA ALA A 109 -10.44 1.45 -8.04
C ALA A 109 -10.36 1.16 -6.53
N GLN A 110 -9.80 2.05 -5.72
CA GLN A 110 -9.47 1.87 -4.31
C GLN A 110 -10.67 1.35 -3.49
N LEU A 111 -11.80 2.03 -3.56
CA LEU A 111 -12.99 1.65 -2.81
C LEU A 111 -13.50 0.27 -3.20
N LYS A 112 -13.56 -0.03 -4.51
CA LYS A 112 -14.02 -1.32 -5.02
C LYS A 112 -13.11 -2.44 -4.55
N VAL A 113 -11.81 -2.31 -4.78
CA VAL A 113 -10.80 -3.29 -4.36
C VAL A 113 -10.90 -3.55 -2.87
N PHE A 114 -10.94 -2.49 -2.06
CA PHE A 114 -10.99 -2.62 -0.61
C PHE A 114 -12.26 -3.29 -0.09
N THR A 115 -13.43 -2.96 -0.66
CA THR A 115 -14.72 -3.51 -0.22
C THR A 115 -14.97 -4.94 -0.71
N GLU A 116 -14.42 -5.32 -1.85
CA GLU A 116 -14.49 -6.67 -2.39
C GLU A 116 -13.47 -7.63 -1.78
N PHE A 117 -12.38 -7.10 -1.20
CA PHE A 117 -11.30 -7.90 -0.67
C PHE A 117 -11.78 -8.84 0.44
N ASP A 118 -11.43 -10.13 0.36
CA ASP A 118 -11.78 -11.12 1.38
C ASP A 118 -10.83 -11.07 2.58
N TRP A 119 -11.07 -10.10 3.46
CA TRP A 119 -10.33 -9.87 4.70
C TRP A 119 -10.39 -11.03 5.69
N SER A 120 -11.33 -11.96 5.51
CA SER A 120 -11.45 -13.17 6.35
C SER A 120 -10.57 -14.31 5.85
N LYS A 121 -10.29 -14.33 4.56
CA LYS A 121 -9.49 -15.37 3.89
C LYS A 121 -7.99 -15.09 3.96
N TYR A 122 -7.57 -13.86 3.62
CA TYR A 122 -6.17 -13.47 3.55
C TYR A 122 -5.74 -12.73 4.81
N ARG A 123 -4.55 -13.05 5.31
CA ARG A 123 -3.92 -12.38 6.46
C ARG A 123 -2.61 -11.74 6.06
N PHE A 124 -2.40 -10.52 6.51
CA PHE A 124 -1.21 -9.72 6.24
C PHE A 124 -0.52 -9.34 7.54
N LYS A 125 0.82 -9.35 7.56
CA LYS A 125 1.56 -8.83 8.72
C LYS A 125 1.62 -7.30 8.71
N VAL A 126 1.90 -6.74 7.53
CA VAL A 126 1.94 -5.27 7.33
C VAL A 126 1.10 -4.91 6.12
N LEU A 127 0.36 -3.81 6.23
CA LEU A 127 -0.46 -3.27 5.16
C LEU A 127 -0.26 -1.76 5.06
N THR A 128 -0.02 -1.25 3.85
CA THR A 128 -0.03 0.17 3.53
C THR A 128 -1.21 0.47 2.61
N LEU A 129 -1.97 1.49 2.96
CA LEU A 129 -3.23 1.82 2.30
C LEU A 129 -3.30 3.31 1.99
N GLU A 130 -3.35 3.66 0.70
CA GLU A 130 -3.63 5.01 0.27
C GLU A 130 -5.09 5.39 0.58
N HIS A 131 -5.35 6.66 0.87
CA HIS A 131 -6.72 7.15 1.18
C HIS A 131 -7.02 8.56 0.74
N ASN A 132 -6.07 9.28 0.18
CA ASN A 132 -6.25 10.63 -0.38
C ASN A 132 -6.96 11.66 0.54
N LEU A 133 -6.84 11.49 1.88
CA LEU A 133 -7.56 12.35 2.85
C LEU A 133 -7.21 13.83 2.69
N PHE A 134 -5.99 14.14 2.21
CA PHE A 134 -5.56 15.52 1.97
C PHE A 134 -6.52 16.31 1.07
N GLN A 135 -7.24 15.65 0.15
CA GLN A 135 -8.21 16.27 -0.75
C GLN A 135 -9.44 16.84 -0.02
N ALA A 136 -9.72 16.34 1.19
CA ALA A 136 -10.84 16.81 2.01
C ALA A 136 -10.43 17.87 3.03
N LEU A 137 -9.13 18.12 3.23
CA LEU A 137 -8.64 19.02 4.27
C LEU A 137 -8.57 20.50 3.81
N PRO A 138 -8.67 21.46 4.76
CA PRO A 138 -8.36 22.86 4.48
C PRO A 138 -6.93 23.02 3.98
N GLY A 139 -6.73 23.78 2.91
CA GLY A 139 -5.40 24.00 2.31
C GLY A 139 -5.10 23.12 1.10
N CYS A 140 -5.94 22.16 0.77
CA CYS A 140 -5.83 21.48 -0.52
C CYS A 140 -5.95 22.49 -1.66
N THR A 141 -4.97 22.51 -2.56
CA THR A 141 -4.92 23.42 -3.70
C THR A 141 -5.90 23.05 -4.82
N GLN A 142 -6.42 21.82 -4.79
CA GLN A 142 -7.43 21.35 -5.72
C GLN A 142 -8.82 21.74 -5.23
N ASN A 143 -9.64 22.27 -6.13
CA ASN A 143 -10.99 22.72 -5.78
C ASN A 143 -11.99 21.55 -5.88
N HIS A 144 -12.09 20.75 -4.83
CA HIS A 144 -13.04 19.64 -4.74
C HIS A 144 -14.40 20.11 -4.19
N SER A 145 -15.48 19.52 -4.71
CA SER A 145 -16.84 19.76 -4.20
C SER A 145 -16.99 19.24 -2.76
N GLU A 146 -17.91 19.81 -2.00
CA GLU A 146 -18.20 19.35 -0.63
C GLU A 146 -18.72 17.89 -0.61
N ASP A 147 -19.36 17.43 -1.69
CA ASP A 147 -19.77 16.01 -1.83
C ASP A 147 -18.56 15.11 -2.00
N HIS A 148 -17.59 15.51 -2.82
CA HIS A 148 -16.32 14.78 -2.98
C HIS A 148 -15.57 14.68 -1.66
N LYS A 149 -15.42 15.78 -0.93
CA LYS A 149 -14.78 15.80 0.39
C LYS A 149 -15.46 14.87 1.39
N ARG A 150 -16.81 14.91 1.44
CA ARG A 150 -17.58 13.99 2.30
C ARG A 150 -17.38 12.54 1.91
N LYS A 151 -17.33 12.24 0.62
CA LYS A 151 -17.03 10.90 0.11
C LYS A 151 -15.67 10.42 0.62
N ILE A 152 -14.59 11.16 0.40
CA ILE A 152 -13.23 10.84 0.87
C ILE A 152 -13.20 10.57 2.39
N VAL A 153 -13.80 11.44 3.19
CA VAL A 153 -13.85 11.24 4.66
C VAL A 153 -14.61 9.98 5.04
N SER A 154 -15.71 9.67 4.35
CA SER A 154 -16.49 8.46 4.63
C SER A 154 -15.77 7.19 4.21
N GLU A 155 -15.04 7.20 3.11
CA GLU A 155 -14.22 6.09 2.64
C GLU A 155 -13.05 5.83 3.59
N HIS A 156 -12.32 6.87 3.98
CA HIS A 156 -11.26 6.77 4.97
C HIS A 156 -11.75 6.16 6.29
N LYS A 157 -12.93 6.59 6.77
CA LYS A 157 -13.54 5.99 7.96
C LYS A 157 -13.87 4.51 7.73
N LEU A 158 -14.45 4.16 6.58
CA LEU A 158 -14.79 2.77 6.22
C LEU A 158 -13.54 1.88 6.25
N TYR A 159 -12.44 2.31 5.65
CA TYR A 159 -11.18 1.57 5.65
C TYR A 159 -10.70 1.28 7.07
N ARG A 160 -10.67 2.30 7.92
CA ARG A 160 -10.25 2.15 9.32
C ARG A 160 -11.16 1.25 10.14
N ASP A 161 -12.47 1.37 9.99
CA ASP A 161 -13.43 0.54 10.72
C ASP A 161 -13.36 -0.93 10.27
N THR A 162 -13.22 -1.17 8.97
CA THR A 162 -13.09 -2.53 8.41
C THR A 162 -11.81 -3.21 8.91
N LEU A 163 -10.66 -2.56 8.79
CA LEU A 163 -9.38 -3.16 9.21
C LEU A 163 -9.35 -3.44 10.72
N ARG A 164 -9.87 -2.54 11.56
CA ARG A 164 -10.02 -2.79 12.99
C ARG A 164 -10.95 -3.98 13.28
N GLY A 165 -12.05 -4.11 12.52
CA GLY A 165 -12.97 -5.24 12.62
C GLY A 165 -12.32 -6.58 12.29
N HIS A 166 -11.22 -6.58 11.52
CA HIS A 166 -10.43 -7.75 11.16
C HIS A 166 -9.13 -7.90 11.98
N ASN A 167 -9.03 -7.21 13.13
CA ASN A 167 -7.90 -7.25 14.05
C ASN A 167 -6.58 -6.75 13.47
N TYR A 168 -6.66 -5.73 12.61
CA TYR A 168 -5.50 -4.92 12.23
C TYR A 168 -5.41 -3.66 13.10
N HIS A 169 -4.20 -3.27 13.40
CA HIS A 169 -3.91 -2.11 14.22
C HIS A 169 -3.22 -1.02 13.40
N LEU A 170 -3.73 0.19 13.50
CA LEU A 170 -3.14 1.35 12.87
C LEU A 170 -1.86 1.74 13.63
N LEU A 171 -0.71 1.44 13.06
CA LEU A 171 0.56 1.81 13.70
C LEU A 171 0.98 3.23 13.32
N TRP A 172 0.81 3.60 12.04
CA TRP A 172 1.08 4.95 11.56
C TRP A 172 -0.12 5.45 10.75
N GLY A 173 -0.81 6.47 11.30
CA GLY A 173 -2.01 7.02 10.68
C GLY A 173 -1.76 8.39 10.05
N ASN A 174 -2.45 8.66 8.94
CA ASN A 174 -2.35 9.92 8.22
C ASN A 174 -0.89 10.26 7.87
N VAL A 175 -0.17 9.31 7.29
CA VAL A 175 1.20 9.54 6.84
C VAL A 175 1.20 10.59 5.74
N GLU A 176 1.98 11.64 5.94
CA GLU A 176 2.02 12.81 5.06
C GLU A 176 3.14 12.69 4.03
N LEU A 177 2.80 12.98 2.78
CA LEU A 177 3.75 13.23 1.72
C LEU A 177 4.04 14.73 1.62
N ASP A 178 5.33 15.10 1.53
CA ASP A 178 5.75 16.50 1.43
C ASP A 178 5.03 17.26 0.31
N GLY A 179 4.37 18.35 0.67
CA GLY A 179 3.63 19.20 -0.25
C GLY A 179 2.21 18.75 -0.59
N TYR A 180 1.79 17.57 -0.14
CA TYR A 180 0.43 17.04 -0.37
C TYR A 180 -0.39 16.96 0.93
N GLY A 181 0.16 16.44 2.01
CA GLY A 181 -0.55 16.18 3.27
C GLY A 181 -0.78 14.68 3.50
N PRO A 182 -1.80 14.29 4.29
CA PRO A 182 -2.04 12.89 4.64
C PRO A 182 -2.56 12.09 3.45
N VAL A 183 -1.77 11.12 3.03
CA VAL A 183 -2.03 10.28 1.85
C VAL A 183 -2.25 8.81 2.19
N GLU A 184 -1.71 8.33 3.31
CA GLU A 184 -1.71 6.89 3.64
C GLU A 184 -1.94 6.58 5.11
N ASP A 185 -2.40 5.36 5.37
CA ASP A 185 -2.43 4.68 6.66
C ASP A 185 -1.60 3.40 6.61
N TRP A 186 -0.79 3.15 7.65
CA TRP A 186 0.06 1.97 7.75
C TRP A 186 -0.33 1.10 8.94
N TRP A 187 -0.69 -0.13 8.63
CA TRP A 187 -1.31 -1.08 9.53
C TRP A 187 -0.44 -2.29 9.77
N VAL A 188 -0.65 -2.93 10.91
CA VAL A 188 0.03 -4.18 11.27
C VAL A 188 -0.96 -5.16 11.90
N ASP A 189 -0.60 -6.45 11.89
CA ASP A 189 -1.31 -7.46 12.66
C ASP A 189 -1.08 -7.30 14.18
N GLU A 190 -1.80 -8.07 14.97
CA GLU A 190 -1.72 -8.06 16.45
C GLU A 190 -0.30 -8.33 16.96
N GLU A 191 0.41 -9.30 16.37
CA GLU A 191 1.75 -9.69 16.83
C GLU A 191 2.75 -8.54 16.67
N LEU A 192 2.77 -7.93 15.51
CA LEU A 192 3.63 -6.77 15.26
C LEU A 192 3.18 -5.55 16.06
N TYR A 193 1.88 -5.34 16.23
CA TYR A 193 1.39 -4.23 17.05
C TYR A 193 1.88 -4.35 18.49
N GLU A 194 1.72 -5.49 19.15
CA GLU A 194 2.21 -5.69 20.51
C GLU A 194 3.70 -5.40 20.65
N LYS A 195 4.48 -5.72 19.63
CA LYS A 195 5.92 -5.48 19.60
C LYS A 195 6.29 -4.02 19.36
N TYR A 196 5.49 -3.29 18.56
CA TYR A 196 5.84 -1.96 18.07
C TYR A 196 4.88 -0.85 18.49
N LYS A 197 3.84 -1.08 19.30
CA LYS A 197 2.84 -0.09 19.73
C LYS A 197 3.42 1.17 20.37
N SER A 198 4.61 1.10 20.97
CA SER A 198 5.30 2.29 21.48
C SER A 198 5.76 3.27 20.38
N TYR A 199 5.75 2.81 19.14
CA TYR A 199 6.06 3.62 17.94
C TYR A 199 4.82 4.11 17.21
N GLU A 200 3.60 3.87 17.76
CA GLU A 200 2.37 4.39 17.18
C GLU A 200 2.43 5.90 16.99
N ARG A 201 2.07 6.38 15.81
CA ARG A 201 2.10 7.80 15.41
C ARG A 201 0.92 8.13 14.51
N HIS A 202 0.50 9.38 14.57
CA HIS A 202 -0.51 9.94 13.68
C HIS A 202 -0.04 11.30 13.17
N ASP A 203 -0.49 11.69 11.98
CA ASP A 203 -0.19 12.98 11.35
C ASP A 203 1.34 13.22 11.26
N VAL A 204 2.05 12.25 10.68
CA VAL A 204 3.52 12.25 10.61
C VAL A 204 4.01 12.31 9.18
N ASN A 205 5.03 13.12 8.95
CA ASN A 205 5.70 13.18 7.66
C ASN A 205 6.45 11.86 7.37
N CYS A 206 6.33 11.36 6.15
CA CYS A 206 6.99 10.11 5.72
C CYS A 206 8.51 10.11 5.94
N ASN A 207 9.16 11.27 5.92
CA ASN A 207 10.60 11.39 6.21
C ASN A 207 10.93 11.18 7.69
N GLU A 208 9.97 11.30 8.61
CA GLU A 208 10.17 11.02 10.04
C GLU A 208 10.25 9.52 10.33
N VAL A 209 9.70 8.67 9.45
CA VAL A 209 9.79 7.20 9.52
C VAL A 209 11.24 6.77 9.71
N VAL A 210 12.14 7.38 8.95
CA VAL A 210 13.57 7.11 9.03
C VAL A 210 14.12 7.35 10.44
N ASN A 211 13.68 8.41 11.09
CA ASN A 211 14.20 8.82 12.40
C ASN A 211 13.53 8.06 13.57
N ALA A 212 12.25 7.71 13.45
CA ALA A 212 11.51 7.08 14.53
C ALA A 212 11.85 5.60 14.71
N LEU A 213 12.09 4.86 13.62
CA LEU A 213 12.38 3.43 13.64
C LEU A 213 13.89 3.10 13.74
N PHE A 214 14.76 4.10 13.75
CA PHE A 214 16.22 3.92 13.84
C PHE A 214 16.81 4.21 15.23
N ARG A 215 16.00 4.62 16.18
CA ARG A 215 16.42 4.77 17.58
C ARG A 215 16.05 3.53 18.37
#